data_3bf96013324eb7d542f5b7ce28e6551a
#
_entry.id   3bf96013324eb7d542f5b7ce28e6551a
#
_cell.length_a   1.000
_cell.length_b   1.000
_cell.length_c   1.000
_cell.angle_alpha   90.00
_cell.angle_beta   90.00
_cell.angle_gamma   90.00
#
_symmetry.space_group_name_H-M   'P 1'
#
loop_
_entity.id
_entity.type
_entity.pdbx_description
1 polymer ?
#
loop_
_entity_poly.entity_id
_entity_poly.type
_entity_poly.pdbx_seq_one_letter_code
_entity_poly.pdbx_strand_id
1 'polypeptide(L)'
;SLFAALFLSRLIMEYYVSKDKPISFGTSATLKMFTNLNFDFLGRRRLWYGVSLTVIVAGLISMFTQGFNLGVDFKGGRSYVVALDSDRGAGDIRSALTTVFGSAPEVKTFGSDRQFKITTTYKINDNSEAVDAEVEEKLWQGMSGLYQSKPSQETFKASYLMSSQKVGPTIA
;
A
#
# COMPACT_ATOMS: atom_id res chain seq x y z
N SER A 1 6.71 2.22 31.98
CA SER A 1 7.62 3.11 31.20
C SER A 1 7.17 4.58 31.23
N LEU A 2 5.87 4.88 31.20
CA LEU A 2 5.34 6.25 31.21
C LEU A 2 5.63 6.97 32.54
N PHE A 3 5.53 6.26 33.65
CA PHE A 3 5.89 6.78 34.99
C PHE A 3 7.37 7.14 35.08
N ALA A 4 8.27 6.29 34.59
CA ALA A 4 9.69 6.57 34.58
C ALA A 4 10.05 7.78 33.72
N ALA A 5 9.43 7.94 32.55
CA ALA A 5 9.65 9.09 31.68
C ALA A 5 9.19 10.40 32.34
N LEU A 6 8.02 10.44 32.96
CA LEU A 6 7.49 11.61 33.65
C LEU A 6 8.31 11.95 34.91
N PHE A 7 8.71 10.93 35.68
CA PHE A 7 9.46 11.13 36.91
C PHE A 7 10.89 11.63 36.63
N LEU A 8 11.57 11.01 35.65
CA LEU A 8 12.94 11.42 35.26
C LEU A 8 12.95 12.82 34.65
N SER A 9 12.00 13.14 33.76
CA SER A 9 11.93 14.48 33.16
C SER A 9 11.65 15.56 34.20
N ARG A 10 10.78 15.28 35.18
CA ARG A 10 10.51 16.21 36.30
C ARG A 10 11.77 16.43 37.16
N LEU A 11 12.48 15.37 37.54
CA LEU A 11 13.72 15.48 38.34
C LEU A 11 14.78 16.30 37.60
N ILE A 12 14.97 16.05 36.31
CA ILE A 12 15.93 16.77 35.49
C ILE A 12 15.56 18.26 35.44
N MET A 13 14.29 18.57 35.18
CA MET A 13 13.82 19.95 35.13
C MET A 13 13.96 20.66 36.49
N GLU A 14 13.58 20.01 37.58
CA GLU A 14 13.73 20.53 38.93
C GLU A 14 15.19 20.83 39.30
N TYR A 15 16.10 19.93 38.91
CA TYR A 15 17.55 20.14 39.11
C TYR A 15 18.06 21.36 38.29
N TYR A 16 17.61 21.54 37.04
CA TYR A 16 18.02 22.68 36.25
C TYR A 16 17.45 24.03 36.77
N VAL A 17 16.17 24.01 37.17
CA VAL A 17 15.51 25.19 37.73
C VAL A 17 16.10 25.59 39.08
N SER A 18 16.43 24.61 39.95
CA SER A 18 17.04 24.88 41.28
C SER A 18 18.44 25.51 41.22
N LYS A 19 19.12 25.36 40.07
CA LYS A 19 20.45 25.94 39.83
C LYS A 19 20.43 27.29 39.09
N ASP A 20 19.27 27.92 38.93
CA ASP A 20 19.10 29.20 38.20
C ASP A 20 19.78 29.20 36.79
N LYS A 21 19.92 28.02 36.16
CA LYS A 21 20.49 27.92 34.82
C LYS A 21 19.44 28.28 33.77
N PRO A 22 19.75 29.19 32.83
CA PRO A 22 18.84 29.49 31.75
C PRO A 22 18.60 28.24 30.90
N ILE A 23 17.37 27.74 30.94
CA ILE A 23 17.00 26.59 30.12
C ILE A 23 16.65 27.12 28.72
N SER A 24 17.53 26.84 27.76
CA SER A 24 17.26 27.15 26.36
C SER A 24 16.62 25.92 25.68
N PHE A 25 15.33 26.04 25.33
CA PHE A 25 14.57 25.01 24.63
C PHE A 25 14.78 25.00 23.10
N GLY A 26 15.69 25.81 22.60
CA GLY A 26 15.98 25.92 21.18
C GLY A 26 17.46 26.04 20.86
N THR A 27 17.85 25.52 19.74
CA THR A 27 19.19 25.74 19.16
C THR A 27 19.21 27.13 18.49
N SER A 28 20.37 27.77 18.40
CA SER A 28 20.53 29.08 17.75
C SER A 28 19.92 29.16 16.35
N ALA A 29 19.86 28.04 15.65
CA ALA A 29 19.23 27.92 14.32
C ALA A 29 17.69 27.95 14.43
N THR A 30 17.10 27.25 15.40
CA THR A 30 15.64 27.17 15.56
C THR A 30 15.05 28.43 16.18
N LEU A 31 15.77 29.09 17.08
CA LEU A 31 15.32 30.32 17.72
C LEU A 31 15.21 31.50 16.72
N LYS A 32 16.07 31.52 15.69
CA LYS A 32 16.07 32.57 14.65
C LYS A 32 15.19 32.24 13.44
N MET A 33 14.82 30.98 13.26
CA MET A 33 14.12 30.52 12.06
C MET A 33 12.71 31.11 11.93
N PHE A 34 12.03 31.39 13.03
CA PHE A 34 10.66 31.87 13.04
C PHE A 34 10.50 33.32 13.51
N THR A 35 11.56 34.02 13.93
CA THR A 35 11.49 35.37 14.45
C THR A 35 11.15 36.43 13.41
N ASN A 36 11.46 36.19 12.14
CA ASN A 36 11.22 37.12 11.03
C ASN A 36 10.09 36.70 10.08
N LEU A 37 9.30 35.68 10.44
CA LEU A 37 8.15 35.23 9.66
C LEU A 37 6.95 36.18 9.93
N ASN A 38 6.97 37.35 9.31
CA ASN A 38 5.81 38.25 9.32
C ASN A 38 4.89 37.85 8.14
N PHE A 39 4.27 36.68 8.25
CA PHE A 39 3.34 36.18 7.23
C PHE A 39 1.93 36.64 7.59
N ASP A 40 1.39 37.58 6.83
CA ASP A 40 0.01 38.05 7.01
C ASP A 40 -0.98 37.00 6.44
N PHE A 41 -1.25 35.97 7.24
CA PHE A 41 -2.23 34.92 6.90
C PHE A 41 -3.66 35.48 6.88
N LEU A 42 -3.98 36.37 7.79
CA LEU A 42 -5.34 36.89 7.95
C LEU A 42 -5.70 37.88 6.83
N GLY A 43 -4.78 38.74 6.43
CA GLY A 43 -5.00 39.67 5.33
C GLY A 43 -5.16 38.96 3.98
N ARG A 44 -4.45 37.84 3.79
CA ARG A 44 -4.49 37.08 2.56
C ARG A 44 -5.47 35.89 2.56
N ARG A 45 -6.40 35.84 3.52
CA ARG A 45 -7.36 34.74 3.65
C ARG A 45 -8.15 34.44 2.37
N ARG A 46 -8.52 35.47 1.61
CA ARG A 46 -9.27 35.30 0.35
C ARG A 46 -8.47 34.55 -0.72
N LEU A 47 -7.17 34.80 -0.78
CA LEU A 47 -6.27 34.10 -1.69
C LEU A 47 -6.16 32.62 -1.31
N TRP A 48 -6.00 32.33 -0.02
CA TRP A 48 -5.92 30.97 0.47
C TRP A 48 -7.22 30.17 0.29
N TYR A 49 -8.37 30.83 0.44
CA TYR A 49 -9.65 30.21 0.10
C TYR A 49 -9.76 29.92 -1.39
N GLY A 50 -9.28 30.81 -2.26
CA GLY A 50 -9.23 30.58 -3.70
C GLY A 50 -8.36 29.39 -4.06
N VAL A 51 -7.13 29.31 -3.52
CA VAL A 51 -6.21 28.18 -3.74
C VAL A 51 -6.84 26.88 -3.24
N SER A 52 -7.38 26.85 -2.02
CA SER A 52 -8.01 25.66 -1.47
C SER A 52 -9.21 25.21 -2.30
N LEU A 53 -10.06 26.12 -2.70
CA LEU A 53 -11.23 25.82 -3.56
C LEU A 53 -10.78 25.25 -4.91
N THR A 54 -9.76 25.83 -5.52
CA THR A 54 -9.21 25.33 -6.80
C THR A 54 -8.70 23.89 -6.66
N VAL A 55 -7.97 23.57 -5.61
CA VAL A 55 -7.48 22.22 -5.34
C VAL A 55 -8.64 21.24 -5.13
N ILE A 56 -9.66 21.63 -4.38
CA ILE A 56 -10.84 20.80 -4.15
C ILE A 56 -11.60 20.53 -5.47
N VAL A 57 -11.85 21.58 -6.25
CA VAL A 57 -12.53 21.44 -7.55
C VAL A 57 -11.72 20.57 -8.51
N ALA A 58 -10.41 20.79 -8.61
CA ALA A 58 -9.54 19.95 -9.44
C ALA A 58 -9.56 18.48 -8.98
N GLY A 59 -9.55 18.22 -7.66
CA GLY A 59 -9.69 16.88 -7.10
C GLY A 59 -11.03 16.23 -7.45
N LEU A 60 -12.12 16.96 -7.33
CA LEU A 60 -13.45 16.46 -7.71
C LEU A 60 -13.53 16.15 -9.22
N ILE A 61 -13.04 17.04 -10.08
CA ILE A 61 -12.99 16.80 -11.53
C ILE A 61 -12.16 15.54 -11.82
N SER A 62 -10.99 15.38 -11.22
CA SER A 62 -10.17 14.18 -11.38
C SER A 62 -10.90 12.92 -10.95
N MET A 63 -11.63 12.97 -9.84
CA MET A 63 -12.42 11.85 -9.32
C MET A 63 -13.54 11.43 -10.31
N PHE A 64 -14.24 12.40 -10.91
CA PHE A 64 -15.31 12.11 -11.88
C PHE A 64 -14.77 11.65 -13.24
N THR A 65 -13.58 12.12 -13.66
CA THR A 65 -13.01 11.76 -14.96
C THR A 65 -12.24 10.45 -14.93
N GLN A 66 -11.47 10.20 -13.88
CA GLN A 66 -10.63 9.00 -13.74
C GLN A 66 -11.32 7.89 -12.95
N GLY A 67 -12.39 8.21 -12.21
CA GLY A 67 -13.06 7.28 -11.31
C GLY A 67 -12.19 6.89 -10.11
N PHE A 68 -12.74 6.01 -9.28
CA PHE A 68 -12.01 5.43 -8.16
C PHE A 68 -11.26 4.18 -8.61
N ASN A 69 -9.96 4.13 -8.36
CA ASN A 69 -9.22 2.89 -8.48
C ASN A 69 -9.45 2.04 -7.22
N LEU A 70 -10.64 1.43 -7.17
CA LEU A 70 -11.03 0.58 -6.07
C LEU A 70 -10.16 -0.68 -6.05
N GLY A 71 -9.64 -1.00 -4.88
CA GLY A 71 -8.92 -2.25 -4.65
C GLY A 71 -9.79 -3.48 -4.89
N VAL A 72 -9.16 -4.63 -4.98
CA VAL A 72 -9.81 -5.93 -5.19
C VAL A 72 -10.82 -6.30 -4.10
N ASP A 73 -10.65 -5.77 -2.90
CA ASP A 73 -11.57 -5.98 -1.78
C ASP A 73 -12.98 -5.41 -2.05
N PHE A 74 -13.07 -4.34 -2.84
CA PHE A 74 -14.34 -3.72 -3.24
C PHE A 74 -14.89 -4.23 -4.58
N LYS A 75 -13.98 -4.57 -5.51
CA LYS A 75 -14.37 -5.09 -6.83
C LYS A 75 -14.66 -6.58 -6.82
N GLY A 76 -14.25 -7.26 -5.75
CA GLY A 76 -14.14 -8.70 -5.73
C GLY A 76 -12.94 -9.19 -6.55
N GLY A 77 -12.65 -10.46 -6.50
CA GLY A 77 -11.52 -11.02 -7.23
C GLY A 77 -11.36 -12.52 -6.99
N ARG A 78 -10.53 -13.13 -7.83
CA ARG A 78 -10.01 -14.46 -7.60
C ARG A 78 -8.63 -14.33 -6.96
N SER A 79 -8.48 -14.89 -5.76
CA SER A 79 -7.23 -14.87 -5.00
C SER A 79 -6.59 -16.24 -5.01
N TYR A 80 -5.33 -16.27 -5.37
CA TYR A 80 -4.51 -17.47 -5.41
C TYR A 80 -3.32 -17.29 -4.48
N VAL A 81 -3.01 -18.28 -3.67
CA VAL A 81 -1.78 -18.31 -2.88
C VAL A 81 -0.82 -19.26 -3.59
N VAL A 82 0.32 -18.72 -4.00
CA VAL A 82 1.33 -19.45 -4.77
C VAL A 82 2.67 -19.38 -4.06
N ALA A 83 3.36 -20.53 -3.97
CA ALA A 83 4.73 -20.63 -3.48
C ALA A 83 5.72 -20.55 -4.65
N LEU A 84 6.87 -19.89 -4.44
CA LEU A 84 7.98 -19.84 -5.40
C LEU A 84 9.16 -20.69 -4.90
N ASP A 85 9.91 -21.26 -5.83
CA ASP A 85 11.16 -21.99 -5.57
C ASP A 85 12.39 -21.06 -5.52
N SER A 86 12.23 -19.80 -5.84
CA SER A 86 13.29 -18.79 -5.89
C SER A 86 12.87 -17.50 -5.19
N ASP A 87 13.87 -16.74 -4.70
CA ASP A 87 13.63 -15.42 -4.13
C ASP A 87 13.38 -14.43 -5.27
N ARG A 88 12.09 -14.08 -5.45
CA ARG A 88 11.64 -13.08 -6.41
C ARG A 88 10.81 -12.01 -5.69
N GLY A 89 10.91 -10.80 -6.20
CA GLY A 89 10.10 -9.71 -5.68
C GLY A 89 8.64 -9.76 -6.15
N ALA A 90 7.72 -9.25 -5.34
CA ALA A 90 6.31 -9.10 -5.76
C ALA A 90 6.17 -8.26 -7.05
N GLY A 91 7.12 -7.36 -7.32
CA GLY A 91 7.17 -6.55 -8.54
C GLY A 91 7.39 -7.38 -9.81
N ASP A 92 8.28 -8.38 -9.75
CA ASP A 92 8.58 -9.25 -10.89
C ASP A 92 7.36 -10.10 -11.26
N ILE A 93 6.70 -10.66 -10.23
CA ILE A 93 5.48 -11.44 -10.37
C ILE A 93 4.37 -10.59 -11.00
N ARG A 94 4.18 -9.37 -10.47
CA ARG A 94 3.18 -8.43 -10.97
C ARG A 94 3.41 -8.08 -12.43
N SER A 95 4.66 -7.82 -12.81
CA SER A 95 5.02 -7.47 -14.19
C SER A 95 4.75 -8.63 -15.15
N ALA A 96 5.17 -9.85 -14.79
CA ALA A 96 4.95 -11.04 -15.59
C ALA A 96 3.46 -11.34 -15.78
N LEU A 97 2.66 -11.24 -14.72
CA LEU A 97 1.23 -11.50 -14.77
C LEU A 97 0.44 -10.39 -15.47
N THR A 98 0.91 -9.14 -15.44
CA THR A 98 0.26 -8.04 -16.17
C THR A 98 0.23 -8.31 -17.68
N THR A 99 1.30 -8.91 -18.22
CA THR A 99 1.38 -9.25 -19.64
C THR A 99 0.34 -10.30 -20.05
N VAL A 100 0.05 -11.26 -19.15
CA VAL A 100 -0.87 -12.37 -19.44
C VAL A 100 -2.33 -12.02 -19.17
N PHE A 101 -2.60 -11.28 -18.08
CA PHE A 101 -3.97 -10.89 -17.72
C PHE A 101 -4.46 -9.61 -18.44
N GLY A 102 -3.55 -8.83 -19.05
CA GLY A 102 -3.88 -7.53 -19.65
C GLY A 102 -4.19 -6.43 -18.64
N SER A 103 -4.17 -6.74 -17.35
CA SER A 103 -4.33 -5.81 -16.24
C SER A 103 -3.41 -6.24 -15.08
N ALA A 104 -2.89 -5.26 -14.33
CA ALA A 104 -1.99 -5.54 -13.23
C ALA A 104 -2.74 -6.20 -12.06
N PRO A 105 -2.43 -7.46 -11.69
CA PRO A 105 -3.00 -8.08 -10.51
C PRO A 105 -2.41 -7.47 -9.24
N GLU A 106 -3.11 -7.61 -8.15
CA GLU A 106 -2.57 -7.31 -6.84
C GLU A 106 -1.71 -8.47 -6.35
N VAL A 107 -0.45 -8.20 -6.01
CA VAL A 107 0.49 -9.20 -5.51
C VAL A 107 0.99 -8.76 -4.14
N LYS A 108 0.76 -9.58 -3.14
CA LYS A 108 1.21 -9.35 -1.74
C LYS A 108 1.96 -10.58 -1.24
N THR A 109 2.99 -10.39 -0.43
CA THR A 109 3.61 -11.50 0.32
C THR A 109 2.62 -12.07 1.33
N PHE A 110 2.62 -13.38 1.49
CA PHE A 110 1.66 -14.09 2.33
C PHE A 110 2.35 -15.18 3.16
N GLY A 111 2.39 -15.01 4.45
CA GLY A 111 2.95 -16.00 5.37
C GLY A 111 4.48 -16.08 5.39
N SER A 112 5.12 -16.43 4.30
CA SER A 112 6.57 -16.49 4.16
C SER A 112 7.08 -15.66 2.97
N ASP A 113 8.39 -15.39 2.95
CA ASP A 113 9.03 -14.56 1.91
C ASP A 113 8.91 -15.15 0.48
N ARG A 114 8.57 -16.43 0.37
CA ARG A 114 8.40 -17.15 -0.91
C ARG A 114 6.96 -17.47 -1.25
N GLN A 115 6.01 -16.99 -0.46
CA GLN A 115 4.59 -17.17 -0.72
C GLN A 115 3.95 -15.84 -1.07
N PHE A 116 3.14 -15.85 -2.13
CA PHE A 116 2.49 -14.66 -2.63
C PHE A 116 1.00 -14.91 -2.80
N LYS A 117 0.21 -13.97 -2.27
CA LYS A 117 -1.22 -13.89 -2.57
C LYS A 117 -1.39 -13.00 -3.79
N ILE A 118 -1.91 -13.59 -4.84
CA ILE A 118 -2.17 -12.94 -6.13
C ILE A 118 -3.68 -12.80 -6.27
N THR A 119 -4.16 -11.58 -6.43
CA THR A 119 -5.59 -11.32 -6.62
C THR A 119 -5.81 -10.62 -7.96
N THR A 120 -6.66 -11.23 -8.79
CA THR A 120 -7.01 -10.73 -10.12
C THR A 120 -8.52 -10.48 -10.24
N THR A 121 -8.88 -9.43 -10.95
CA THR A 121 -10.28 -9.11 -11.31
C THR A 121 -10.65 -9.64 -12.71
N TYR A 122 -9.78 -10.46 -13.32
CA TYR A 122 -10.02 -10.99 -14.66
C TYR A 122 -11.32 -11.79 -14.72
N LYS A 123 -12.21 -11.42 -15.65
CA LYS A 123 -13.55 -12.00 -15.83
C LYS A 123 -14.32 -12.22 -14.51
N ILE A 124 -14.29 -11.21 -13.62
CA ILE A 124 -14.88 -11.31 -12.27
C ILE A 124 -16.39 -11.58 -12.30
N ASN A 125 -17.08 -11.10 -13.32
CA ASN A 125 -18.53 -11.23 -13.47
C ASN A 125 -18.96 -12.63 -13.97
N ASP A 126 -18.03 -13.43 -14.44
CA ASP A 126 -18.30 -14.79 -14.92
C ASP A 126 -17.93 -15.80 -13.82
N ASN A 127 -18.91 -16.61 -13.44
CA ASN A 127 -18.82 -17.57 -12.34
C ASN A 127 -18.64 -19.01 -12.83
N SER A 128 -18.38 -19.23 -14.12
CA SER A 128 -18.23 -20.57 -14.68
C SER A 128 -16.89 -21.22 -14.24
N GLU A 129 -16.90 -22.53 -14.02
CA GLU A 129 -15.68 -23.31 -13.74
C GLU A 129 -14.67 -23.24 -14.89
N ALA A 130 -15.15 -23.03 -16.11
CA ALA A 130 -14.30 -22.86 -17.28
C ALA A 130 -13.40 -21.61 -17.16
N VAL A 131 -13.93 -20.52 -16.60
CA VAL A 131 -13.13 -19.32 -16.37
C VAL A 131 -12.15 -19.51 -15.21
N ASP A 132 -12.49 -20.27 -14.19
CA ASP A 132 -11.55 -20.57 -13.12
C ASP A 132 -10.34 -21.37 -13.66
N ALA A 133 -10.59 -22.35 -14.54
CA ALA A 133 -9.54 -23.10 -15.23
C ALA A 133 -8.68 -22.20 -16.15
N GLU A 134 -9.31 -21.29 -16.89
CA GLU A 134 -8.60 -20.33 -17.75
C GLU A 134 -7.70 -19.38 -16.92
N VAL A 135 -8.18 -18.91 -15.77
CA VAL A 135 -7.39 -18.05 -14.89
C VAL A 135 -6.19 -18.79 -14.31
N GLU A 136 -6.37 -20.05 -13.91
CA GLU A 136 -5.26 -20.88 -13.43
C GLU A 136 -4.22 -21.19 -14.53
N GLU A 137 -4.67 -21.41 -15.76
CA GLU A 137 -3.77 -21.58 -16.90
C GLU A 137 -2.97 -20.29 -17.16
N LYS A 138 -3.63 -19.14 -17.19
CA LYS A 138 -2.96 -17.85 -17.35
C LYS A 138 -1.99 -17.57 -16.22
N LEU A 139 -2.35 -17.92 -14.98
CA LEU A 139 -1.48 -17.79 -13.82
C LEU A 139 -0.22 -18.63 -14.00
N TRP A 140 -0.35 -19.91 -14.42
CA TRP A 140 0.77 -20.77 -14.72
C TRP A 140 1.63 -20.20 -15.86
N GLN A 141 1.02 -19.76 -16.97
CA GLN A 141 1.75 -19.16 -18.10
C GLN A 141 2.59 -17.97 -17.68
N GLY A 142 2.00 -17.04 -16.91
CA GLY A 142 2.70 -15.84 -16.43
C GLY A 142 3.80 -16.15 -15.42
N MET A 143 3.62 -17.17 -14.61
CA MET A 143 4.57 -17.51 -13.55
C MET A 143 5.63 -18.53 -13.97
N SER A 144 5.41 -19.31 -15.02
CA SER A 144 6.31 -20.40 -15.46
C SER A 144 7.76 -19.95 -15.68
N GLY A 145 7.96 -18.72 -16.16
CA GLY A 145 9.28 -18.11 -16.35
C GLY A 145 9.99 -17.66 -15.06
N LEU A 146 9.27 -17.57 -13.93
CA LEU A 146 9.81 -17.15 -12.65
C LEU A 146 10.35 -18.31 -11.81
N TYR A 147 9.95 -19.54 -12.13
CA TYR A 147 10.46 -20.74 -11.47
C TYR A 147 11.79 -21.20 -12.07
N GLN A 148 12.70 -21.64 -11.21
CA GLN A 148 13.95 -22.27 -11.65
C GLN A 148 13.68 -23.67 -12.24
N SER A 149 12.73 -24.40 -11.63
CA SER A 149 12.35 -25.75 -12.00
C SER A 149 11.49 -25.86 -13.26
N LYS A 150 10.93 -24.72 -13.76
CA LYS A 150 10.00 -24.67 -14.90
C LYS A 150 8.91 -25.76 -14.80
N PRO A 151 8.05 -25.74 -13.79
CA PRO A 151 7.09 -26.80 -13.52
C PRO A 151 6.09 -26.96 -14.66
N SER A 152 5.66 -28.19 -14.90
CA SER A 152 4.49 -28.45 -15.75
C SER A 152 3.23 -27.87 -15.08
N GLN A 153 2.16 -27.69 -15.85
CA GLN A 153 0.90 -27.17 -15.30
C GLN A 153 0.36 -28.04 -14.16
N GLU A 154 0.50 -29.36 -14.28
CA GLU A 154 0.07 -30.31 -13.25
C GLU A 154 0.91 -30.17 -11.97
N THR A 155 2.24 -30.09 -12.12
CA THR A 155 3.15 -29.87 -10.98
C THR A 155 2.90 -28.52 -10.31
N PHE A 156 2.62 -27.49 -11.10
CA PHE A 156 2.27 -26.17 -10.56
C PHE A 156 1.01 -26.23 -9.70
N LYS A 157 -0.07 -26.86 -10.20
CA LYS A 157 -1.31 -27.02 -9.45
C LYS A 157 -1.15 -27.85 -8.18
N ALA A 158 -0.35 -28.92 -8.25
CA ALA A 158 -0.20 -29.86 -7.13
C ALA A 158 0.74 -29.36 -6.04
N SER A 159 1.82 -28.62 -6.40
CA SER A 159 2.91 -28.32 -5.48
C SER A 159 3.08 -26.85 -5.17
N TYR A 160 2.71 -25.96 -6.08
CA TYR A 160 2.95 -24.53 -5.95
C TYR A 160 1.68 -23.71 -5.71
N LEU A 161 0.51 -24.17 -6.16
CA LEU A 161 -0.78 -23.53 -5.91
C LEU A 161 -1.35 -24.03 -4.58
N MET A 162 -1.18 -23.25 -3.52
CA MET A 162 -1.56 -23.65 -2.17
C MET A 162 -3.04 -23.39 -1.86
N SER A 163 -3.63 -22.38 -2.47
CA SER A 163 -5.03 -22.01 -2.23
C SER A 163 -5.59 -21.25 -3.42
N SER A 164 -6.84 -21.54 -3.75
CA SER A 164 -7.64 -20.79 -4.71
C SER A 164 -8.93 -20.37 -4.02
N GLN A 165 -9.20 -19.08 -3.96
CA GLN A 165 -10.39 -18.52 -3.36
C GLN A 165 -11.00 -17.47 -4.27
N LYS A 166 -12.31 -17.55 -4.43
CA LYS A 166 -13.11 -16.54 -5.11
C LYS A 166 -13.82 -15.68 -4.08
N VAL A 167 -13.55 -14.39 -4.13
CA VAL A 167 -14.22 -13.40 -3.29
C VAL A 167 -15.15 -12.60 -4.19
N GLY A 168 -16.44 -12.77 -3.99
CA GLY A 168 -17.42 -11.90 -4.63
C GLY A 168 -17.26 -10.45 -4.15
N PRO A 169 -17.74 -9.45 -4.90
CA PRO A 169 -17.77 -8.09 -4.43
C PRO A 169 -18.61 -8.04 -3.14
N THR A 170 -17.95 -7.73 -2.02
CA THR A 170 -18.65 -7.55 -0.76
C THR A 170 -19.33 -6.20 -0.84
N ILE A 171 -20.62 -6.21 -1.10
CA ILE A 171 -21.45 -5.02 -0.95
C ILE A 171 -21.64 -4.87 0.56
N ALA A 172 -20.90 -3.93 1.13
CA ALA A 172 -21.13 -3.49 2.50
C ALA A 172 -22.30 -2.51 2.52
#